data_11b62659e51a0f8ba0d923fe955a5b2c
#
_entry.id   11b62659e51a0f8ba0d923fe955a5b2c
#
_cell.length_a   1.000
_cell.length_b   1.000
_cell.length_c   1.000
_cell.angle_alpha   90.00
_cell.angle_beta   90.00
_cell.angle_gamma   90.00
#
_symmetry.space_group_name_H-M   'P 1'
#
loop_
_entity.id
_entity.type
_entity.pdbx_description
1 polymer ?
#
loop_
_entity_poly.entity_id
_entity_poly.type
_entity_poly.pdbx_seq_one_letter_code
_entity_poly.pdbx_strand_id
1 'polypeptide(L)'
;LEITERIANYISRLSYQSSDALFANKDEHEEFVERHKRDSVPTDGKLSADGTAYVGIDAGSTTVKAVAINSEGNIVSSRYLPNNGNPVPLVRDFLSDLYRDFPNINIKGAASTGYGEEIIKNAFGLDCGVVETIAHFTAAKRFQPEVDFIIDIGGQDIKCFRIKDGVIDNIFLNEACSSGCGSFLQTFAGALG
;
A
#
# COMPACT_ATOMS: atom_id res chain seq x y z
N LEU A 1 -37.31 -26.56 -14.88
CA LEU A 1 -37.12 -27.58 -13.83
C LEU A 1 -35.75 -28.25 -13.97
N GLU A 2 -35.38 -28.72 -15.13
CA GLU A 2 -34.12 -29.45 -15.36
C GLU A 2 -32.87 -28.65 -15.07
N ILE A 3 -32.84 -27.34 -15.36
CA ILE A 3 -31.68 -26.45 -15.10
C ILE A 3 -31.54 -26.18 -13.60
N THR A 4 -32.64 -25.93 -12.92
CA THR A 4 -32.64 -25.66 -11.47
C THR A 4 -32.21 -26.88 -10.65
N GLU A 5 -32.65 -28.08 -11.06
CA GLU A 5 -32.22 -29.34 -10.46
C GLU A 5 -30.71 -29.61 -10.73
N ARG A 6 -30.23 -29.30 -11.93
CA ARG A 6 -28.81 -29.47 -12.27
C ARG A 6 -27.92 -28.51 -11.49
N ILE A 7 -28.33 -27.25 -11.25
CA ILE A 7 -27.64 -26.30 -10.42
C ILE A 7 -27.61 -26.76 -8.95
N ALA A 8 -28.74 -27.17 -8.39
CA ALA A 8 -28.82 -27.68 -7.03
C ALA A 8 -27.95 -28.92 -6.82
N ASN A 9 -27.97 -29.86 -7.77
CA ASN A 9 -27.14 -31.07 -7.74
C ASN A 9 -25.65 -30.77 -7.98
N TYR A 10 -25.30 -29.71 -8.73
CA TYR A 10 -23.94 -29.29 -8.93
C TYR A 10 -23.36 -28.70 -7.64
N ILE A 11 -24.09 -27.82 -6.95
CA ILE A 11 -23.67 -27.21 -5.69
C ILE A 11 -23.48 -28.27 -4.59
N SER A 12 -24.37 -29.28 -4.56
CA SER A 12 -24.30 -30.38 -3.60
C SER A 12 -23.12 -31.36 -3.82
N ARG A 13 -22.51 -31.35 -5.03
CA ARG A 13 -21.33 -32.18 -5.37
C ARG A 13 -20.00 -31.51 -5.19
N LEU A 14 -19.98 -30.20 -4.94
CA LEU A 14 -18.77 -29.48 -4.60
C LEU A 14 -18.41 -29.79 -3.13
N SER A 15 -17.75 -30.92 -2.90
CA SER A 15 -17.00 -31.11 -1.67
C SER A 15 -15.78 -30.19 -1.72
N TYR A 16 -15.93 -28.97 -1.24
CA TYR A 16 -14.80 -28.07 -1.01
C TYR A 16 -13.96 -28.69 0.11
N GLN A 17 -12.77 -29.17 -0.23
CA GLN A 17 -11.74 -29.43 0.79
C GLN A 17 -11.11 -28.08 1.10
N SER A 18 -11.44 -27.53 2.26
CA SER A 18 -10.68 -26.40 2.78
C SER A 18 -9.23 -26.84 3.01
N SER A 19 -8.28 -25.96 2.75
CA SER A 19 -6.93 -26.14 3.25
C SER A 19 -6.96 -26.26 4.77
N ASP A 20 -5.97 -26.93 5.35
CA ASP A 20 -5.77 -26.90 6.80
C ASP A 20 -5.68 -25.45 7.29
N ALA A 21 -6.06 -25.25 8.56
CA ALA A 21 -5.93 -23.95 9.18
C ALA A 21 -4.47 -23.45 9.10
N LEU A 22 -4.29 -22.15 8.85
CA LEU A 22 -2.96 -21.55 8.71
C LEU A 22 -2.09 -21.73 9.95
N PHE A 23 -2.72 -21.77 11.13
CA PHE A 23 -2.08 -22.00 12.43
C PHE A 23 -2.73 -23.20 13.10
N ALA A 24 -1.91 -24.10 13.67
CA ALA A 24 -2.38 -25.28 14.39
C ALA A 24 -3.06 -24.93 15.72
N ASN A 25 -2.69 -23.82 16.33
CA ASN A 25 -3.22 -23.35 17.61
C ASN A 25 -2.99 -21.83 17.76
N LYS A 26 -3.52 -21.29 18.88
CA LYS A 26 -3.43 -19.85 19.20
C LYS A 26 -1.99 -19.41 19.48
N ASP A 27 -1.18 -20.25 20.09
CA ASP A 27 0.20 -19.92 20.46
C ASP A 27 1.06 -19.71 19.20
N GLU A 28 0.88 -20.55 18.18
CA GLU A 28 1.55 -20.41 16.88
C GLU A 28 1.15 -19.11 16.17
N HIS A 29 -0.13 -18.73 16.24
CA HIS A 29 -0.60 -17.45 15.74
C HIS A 29 0.00 -16.27 16.51
N GLU A 30 0.05 -16.33 17.84
CA GLU A 30 0.65 -15.29 18.68
C GLU A 30 2.17 -15.14 18.40
N GLU A 31 2.89 -16.23 18.22
CA GLU A 31 4.30 -16.23 17.83
C GLU A 31 4.51 -15.59 16.46
N PHE A 32 3.67 -15.91 15.48
CA PHE A 32 3.68 -15.29 14.16
C PHE A 32 3.49 -13.77 14.26
N VAL A 33 2.47 -13.31 14.98
CA VAL A 33 2.17 -11.89 15.17
C VAL A 33 3.32 -11.18 15.87
N GLU A 34 3.89 -11.75 16.93
CA GLU A 34 5.00 -11.15 17.67
C GLU A 34 6.27 -11.04 16.83
N ARG A 35 6.56 -12.05 16.02
CA ARG A 35 7.67 -12.03 15.08
C ARG A 35 7.53 -10.87 14.09
N HIS A 36 6.32 -10.67 13.53
CA HIS A 36 6.07 -9.62 12.52
C HIS A 36 6.02 -8.21 13.11
N LYS A 37 5.71 -8.05 14.40
CA LYS A 37 5.79 -6.73 15.07
C LYS A 37 7.18 -6.11 15.03
N ARG A 38 8.24 -6.92 14.94
CA ARG A 38 9.63 -6.44 14.88
C ARG A 38 9.92 -5.66 13.60
N ASP A 39 9.18 -5.96 12.53
CA ASP A 39 9.34 -5.35 11.21
C ASP A 39 8.35 -4.20 10.98
N SER A 40 7.64 -3.76 12.02
CA SER A 40 6.72 -2.63 11.92
C SER A 40 7.48 -1.31 11.75
N VAL A 41 6.97 -0.47 10.83
CA VAL A 41 7.51 0.87 10.62
C VAL A 41 7.01 1.81 11.72
N PRO A 42 7.89 2.48 12.49
CA PRO A 42 7.47 3.46 13.48
C PRO A 42 6.72 4.63 12.82
N THR A 43 5.57 5.01 13.40
CA THR A 43 4.71 6.10 12.90
C THR A 43 4.55 7.23 13.91
N ASP A 44 5.41 7.27 14.92
CA ASP A 44 5.41 8.24 16.04
C ASP A 44 6.55 9.26 15.94
N GLY A 45 7.06 9.45 14.74
CA GLY A 45 8.09 10.46 14.47
C GLY A 45 7.63 11.86 14.88
N LYS A 46 8.55 12.64 15.42
CA LYS A 46 8.28 14.02 15.82
C LYS A 46 8.74 14.98 14.73
N LEU A 47 8.01 16.07 14.56
CA LEU A 47 8.45 17.15 13.71
C LEU A 47 9.73 17.78 14.28
N SER A 48 10.68 18.13 13.41
CA SER A 48 11.89 18.84 13.78
C SER A 48 11.55 20.22 14.37
N ALA A 49 12.45 20.79 15.17
CA ALA A 49 12.22 22.09 15.82
C ALA A 49 11.97 23.25 14.83
N ASP A 50 12.54 23.17 13.62
CA ASP A 50 12.31 24.10 12.51
C ASP A 50 11.02 23.83 11.70
N GLY A 51 10.26 22.81 12.09
CA GLY A 51 9.03 22.40 11.43
C GLY A 51 9.21 21.70 10.08
N THR A 52 10.43 21.40 9.65
CA THR A 52 10.69 20.83 8.33
C THR A 52 10.02 19.48 8.14
N ALA A 53 9.26 19.36 7.05
CA ALA A 53 8.59 18.13 6.62
C ALA A 53 8.60 17.99 5.11
N TYR A 54 8.40 16.74 4.67
CA TYR A 54 8.17 16.37 3.27
C TYR A 54 6.88 15.54 3.19
N VAL A 55 6.12 15.71 2.11
CA VAL A 55 4.84 15.02 1.91
C VAL A 55 4.91 14.12 0.70
N GLY A 56 4.50 12.87 0.87
CA GLY A 56 4.33 11.91 -0.22
C GLY A 56 2.88 11.45 -0.31
N ILE A 57 2.34 11.36 -1.53
CA ILE A 57 0.97 10.93 -1.78
C ILE A 57 0.97 9.87 -2.87
N ASP A 58 0.51 8.67 -2.54
CA ASP A 58 0.22 7.62 -3.50
C ASP A 58 -1.29 7.57 -3.75
N ALA A 59 -1.70 8.08 -4.91
CA ALA A 59 -3.08 8.05 -5.36
C ALA A 59 -3.30 6.84 -6.28
N GLY A 60 -3.42 5.67 -5.69
CA GLY A 60 -3.66 4.43 -6.42
C GLY A 60 -5.08 4.31 -6.98
N SER A 61 -5.32 3.27 -7.77
CA SER A 61 -6.63 3.00 -8.39
C SER A 61 -7.74 2.69 -7.37
N THR A 62 -7.41 2.07 -6.25
CA THR A 62 -8.36 1.64 -5.21
C THR A 62 -8.21 2.39 -3.89
N THR A 63 -7.02 2.85 -3.56
CA THR A 63 -6.68 3.47 -2.28
C THR A 63 -5.81 4.70 -2.45
N VAL A 64 -5.90 5.62 -1.50
CA VAL A 64 -4.97 6.73 -1.34
C VAL A 64 -4.16 6.51 -0.07
N LYS A 65 -2.85 6.68 -0.19
CA LYS A 65 -1.94 6.73 0.95
C LYS A 65 -1.28 8.10 0.94
N ALA A 66 -1.18 8.70 2.10
CA ALA A 66 -0.48 9.96 2.28
C ALA A 66 0.42 9.87 3.50
N VAL A 67 1.60 10.44 3.41
CA VAL A 67 2.59 10.42 4.49
C VAL A 67 3.28 11.78 4.59
N ALA A 68 3.49 12.24 5.82
CA ALA A 68 4.41 13.32 6.13
C ALA A 68 5.61 12.76 6.90
N ILE A 69 6.80 13.07 6.44
CA ILE A 69 8.07 12.68 7.09
C ILE A 69 8.87 13.91 7.49
N ASN A 70 9.66 13.78 8.56
CA ASN A 70 10.59 14.83 8.96
C ASN A 70 11.90 14.77 8.15
N SER A 71 12.84 15.66 8.43
CA SER A 71 14.16 15.74 7.76
C SER A 71 15.02 14.47 7.91
N GLU A 72 14.75 13.64 8.91
CA GLU A 72 15.44 12.37 9.15
C GLU A 72 14.75 11.18 8.41
N GLY A 73 13.60 11.43 7.79
CA GLY A 73 12.79 10.42 7.12
C GLY A 73 11.89 9.61 8.05
N ASN A 74 11.67 10.06 9.29
CA ASN A 74 10.73 9.42 10.20
C ASN A 74 9.31 9.86 9.91
N ILE A 75 8.34 8.94 9.96
CA ILE A 75 6.93 9.22 9.70
C ILE A 75 6.34 10.02 10.86
N VAL A 76 5.87 11.22 10.56
CA VAL A 76 5.21 12.15 11.49
C VAL A 76 3.70 11.99 11.47
N SER A 77 3.14 11.75 10.28
CA SER A 77 1.71 11.52 10.08
C SER A 77 1.50 10.64 8.85
N SER A 78 0.49 9.81 8.87
CA SER A 78 0.12 8.98 7.73
C SER A 78 -1.37 8.74 7.64
N ARG A 79 -1.85 8.44 6.41
CA ARG A 79 -3.23 8.10 6.12
C ARG A 79 -3.29 7.01 5.06
N TYR A 80 -4.19 6.05 5.24
CA TYR A 80 -4.48 4.99 4.27
C TYR A 80 -6.01 4.86 4.16
N LEU A 81 -6.59 5.19 3.00
CA LEU A 81 -8.04 5.24 2.81
C LEU A 81 -8.44 4.69 1.43
N PRO A 82 -9.64 4.09 1.30
CA PRO A 82 -10.23 3.80 -0.02
C PRO A 82 -10.46 5.11 -0.77
N ASN A 83 -10.10 5.17 -2.07
CA ASN A 83 -10.23 6.40 -2.84
C ASN A 83 -11.64 6.66 -3.37
N ASN A 84 -12.49 5.65 -3.43
CA ASN A 84 -13.88 5.74 -3.94
C ASN A 84 -14.00 6.46 -5.30
N GLY A 85 -12.96 6.37 -6.14
CA GLY A 85 -12.91 7.01 -7.45
C GLY A 85 -12.58 8.51 -7.43
N ASN A 86 -12.37 9.13 -6.27
CA ASN A 86 -12.01 10.54 -6.16
C ASN A 86 -10.98 10.78 -5.04
N PRO A 87 -9.68 10.81 -5.33
CA PRO A 87 -8.63 11.00 -4.34
C PRO A 87 -8.52 12.43 -3.79
N VAL A 88 -8.98 13.45 -4.52
CA VAL A 88 -8.75 14.86 -4.20
C VAL A 88 -9.30 15.27 -2.82
N PRO A 89 -10.55 14.95 -2.43
CA PRO A 89 -11.05 15.29 -1.10
C PRO A 89 -10.24 14.63 0.02
N LEU A 90 -9.79 13.39 -0.16
CA LEU A 90 -9.04 12.65 0.85
C LEU A 90 -7.67 13.29 1.10
N VAL A 91 -7.00 13.73 0.05
CA VAL A 91 -5.71 14.43 0.15
C VAL A 91 -5.89 15.80 0.78
N ARG A 92 -6.94 16.55 0.40
CA ARG A 92 -7.29 17.84 1.02
C ARG A 92 -7.49 17.67 2.53
N ASP A 93 -8.24 16.67 2.94
CA ASP A 93 -8.57 16.44 4.35
C ASP A 93 -7.30 16.03 5.12
N PHE A 94 -6.44 15.19 4.53
CA PHE A 94 -5.13 14.87 5.12
C PHE A 94 -4.26 16.12 5.31
N LEU A 95 -4.13 16.98 4.30
CA LEU A 95 -3.35 18.20 4.38
C LEU A 95 -3.93 19.18 5.40
N SER A 96 -5.25 19.29 5.45
CA SER A 96 -5.95 20.13 6.44
C SER A 96 -5.70 19.66 7.87
N ASP A 97 -5.79 18.35 8.10
CA ASP A 97 -5.47 17.74 9.40
C ASP A 97 -4.00 17.98 9.76
N LEU A 98 -3.09 17.81 8.79
CA LEU A 98 -1.66 18.01 9.00
C LEU A 98 -1.33 19.45 9.46
N TYR A 99 -1.89 20.47 8.81
CA TYR A 99 -1.70 21.86 9.22
C TYR A 99 -2.39 22.20 10.55
N ARG A 100 -3.52 21.56 10.87
CA ARG A 100 -4.19 21.73 12.16
C ARG A 100 -3.37 21.12 13.30
N ASP A 101 -2.87 19.90 13.10
CA ASP A 101 -2.18 19.13 14.13
C ASP A 101 -0.72 19.59 14.32
N PHE A 102 -0.14 20.19 13.28
CA PHE A 102 1.21 20.74 13.27
C PHE A 102 1.23 22.19 12.77
N PRO A 103 0.77 23.17 13.58
CA PRO A 103 0.65 24.58 13.13
C PRO A 103 1.96 25.21 12.63
N ASN A 104 3.10 24.69 13.07
CA ASN A 104 4.44 25.18 12.69
C ASN A 104 5.08 24.34 11.57
N ILE A 105 4.31 23.45 10.91
CA ILE A 105 4.85 22.63 9.84
C ILE A 105 5.34 23.49 8.66
N ASN A 106 6.50 23.14 8.16
CA ASN A 106 7.12 23.80 7.01
C ASN A 106 7.42 22.72 5.95
N ILE A 107 6.47 22.51 5.04
CA ILE A 107 6.61 21.53 3.96
C ILE A 107 7.64 22.04 2.96
N LYS A 108 8.78 21.39 2.88
CA LYS A 108 9.92 21.72 2.00
C LYS A 108 9.85 21.03 0.65
N GLY A 109 9.06 19.98 0.53
CA GLY A 109 8.85 19.29 -0.72
C GLY A 109 7.64 18.34 -0.62
N ALA A 110 6.93 18.23 -1.74
CA ALA A 110 5.77 17.37 -1.84
C ALA A 110 5.75 16.66 -3.20
N ALA A 111 5.46 15.35 -3.19
CA ALA A 111 5.40 14.53 -4.38
C ALA A 111 4.15 13.66 -4.42
N SER A 112 3.72 13.31 -5.61
CA SER A 112 2.65 12.33 -5.84
C SER A 112 3.15 11.16 -6.68
N THR A 113 2.48 10.03 -6.55
CA THR A 113 2.66 8.81 -7.36
C THR A 113 1.33 8.08 -7.55
N GLY A 114 1.34 7.00 -8.32
CA GLY A 114 0.18 6.19 -8.61
C GLY A 114 -0.66 6.72 -9.77
N TYR A 115 -1.79 6.06 -10.06
CA TYR A 115 -2.69 6.42 -11.18
C TYR A 115 -3.21 7.86 -11.14
N GLY A 116 -3.42 8.42 -9.95
CA GLY A 116 -3.89 9.78 -9.73
C GLY A 116 -2.77 10.81 -9.59
N GLU A 117 -1.52 10.47 -9.92
CA GLU A 117 -0.34 11.32 -9.76
C GLU A 117 -0.55 12.73 -10.29
N GLU A 118 -0.87 12.87 -11.59
CA GLU A 118 -1.06 14.17 -12.21
C GLU A 118 -2.24 14.96 -11.64
N ILE A 119 -3.34 14.27 -11.32
CA ILE A 119 -4.52 14.90 -10.73
C ILE A 119 -4.16 15.55 -9.40
N ILE A 120 -3.48 14.81 -8.53
CA ILE A 120 -3.08 15.29 -7.21
C ILE A 120 -2.01 16.37 -7.31
N LYS A 121 -0.99 16.15 -8.15
CA LYS A 121 0.06 17.15 -8.39
C LYS A 121 -0.54 18.49 -8.80
N ASN A 122 -1.45 18.48 -9.78
CA ASN A 122 -2.05 19.70 -10.30
C ASN A 122 -3.06 20.33 -9.33
N ALA A 123 -3.86 19.51 -8.62
CA ALA A 123 -4.85 20.02 -7.67
C ALA A 123 -4.22 20.74 -6.46
N PHE A 124 -3.05 20.30 -6.01
CA PHE A 124 -2.38 20.83 -4.82
C PHE A 124 -1.07 21.57 -5.12
N GLY A 125 -0.65 21.67 -6.38
CA GLY A 125 0.60 22.35 -6.76
C GLY A 125 1.84 21.67 -6.20
N LEU A 126 1.88 20.32 -6.22
CA LEU A 126 3.02 19.57 -5.70
C LEU A 126 4.24 19.75 -6.61
N ASP A 127 5.44 19.61 -6.02
CA ASP A 127 6.71 19.85 -6.70
C ASP A 127 6.96 18.88 -7.86
N CYS A 128 6.65 17.58 -7.66
CA CYS A 128 6.86 16.58 -8.70
C CYS A 128 5.88 15.40 -8.59
N GLY A 129 5.73 14.72 -9.72
CA GLY A 129 5.22 13.36 -9.82
C GLY A 129 6.37 12.37 -9.90
N VAL A 130 6.22 11.21 -9.31
CA VAL A 130 7.24 10.16 -9.28
C VAL A 130 6.63 8.86 -9.81
N VAL A 131 7.32 8.20 -10.72
CA VAL A 131 6.90 6.88 -11.21
C VAL A 131 6.78 5.91 -10.02
N GLU A 132 5.65 5.22 -9.92
CA GLU A 132 5.29 4.34 -8.80
C GLU A 132 6.39 3.33 -8.47
N THR A 133 6.94 2.67 -9.47
CA THR A 133 8.06 1.72 -9.33
C THR A 133 9.28 2.35 -8.64
N ILE A 134 9.61 3.60 -8.98
CA ILE A 134 10.75 4.31 -8.38
C ILE A 134 10.43 4.72 -6.93
N ALA A 135 9.20 5.16 -6.66
CA ALA A 135 8.77 5.50 -5.32
C ALA A 135 8.85 4.27 -4.38
N HIS A 136 8.31 3.12 -4.82
CA HIS A 136 8.32 1.87 -4.05
C HIS A 136 9.74 1.34 -3.84
N PHE A 137 10.58 1.35 -4.89
CA PHE A 137 11.99 0.97 -4.76
C PHE A 137 12.75 1.85 -3.76
N THR A 138 12.55 3.16 -3.83
CA THR A 138 13.21 4.12 -2.93
C THR A 138 12.81 3.86 -1.47
N ALA A 139 11.52 3.62 -1.22
CA ALA A 139 11.02 3.28 0.10
C ALA A 139 11.57 1.94 0.60
N ALA A 140 11.53 0.89 -0.23
CA ALA A 140 12.06 -0.43 0.13
C ALA A 140 13.54 -0.35 0.49
N LYS A 141 14.34 0.35 -0.30
CA LYS A 141 15.78 0.54 -0.04
C LYS A 141 16.05 1.32 1.25
N ARG A 142 15.15 2.22 1.65
CA ARG A 142 15.26 2.96 2.92
C ARG A 142 15.15 2.02 4.13
N PHE A 143 14.24 1.04 4.08
CA PHE A 143 14.01 0.08 5.18
C PHE A 143 14.94 -1.14 5.10
N GLN A 144 15.27 -1.57 3.89
CA GLN A 144 16.15 -2.70 3.61
C GLN A 144 17.22 -2.29 2.59
N PRO A 145 18.34 -1.70 3.02
CA PRO A 145 19.39 -1.19 2.12
C PRO A 145 19.97 -2.23 1.14
N GLU A 146 20.01 -3.50 1.56
CA GLU A 146 20.53 -4.64 0.78
C GLU A 146 19.41 -5.36 0.00
N VAL A 147 18.24 -4.73 -0.22
CA VAL A 147 17.15 -5.36 -0.96
C VAL A 147 17.59 -5.70 -2.38
N ASP A 148 17.39 -6.95 -2.80
CA ASP A 148 17.72 -7.48 -4.11
C ASP A 148 16.47 -7.89 -4.93
N PHE A 149 15.33 -8.05 -4.25
CA PHE A 149 14.06 -8.38 -4.89
C PHE A 149 12.88 -7.76 -4.15
N ILE A 150 11.93 -7.19 -4.90
CA ILE A 150 10.71 -6.60 -4.37
C ILE A 150 9.52 -7.22 -5.07
N ILE A 151 8.52 -7.63 -4.30
CA ILE A 151 7.19 -7.99 -4.79
C ILE A 151 6.23 -6.89 -4.32
N ASP A 152 5.74 -6.12 -5.27
CA ASP A 152 4.74 -5.08 -5.06
C ASP A 152 3.37 -5.61 -5.46
N ILE A 153 2.49 -5.78 -4.48
CA ILE A 153 1.14 -6.32 -4.67
C ILE A 153 0.16 -5.15 -4.58
N GLY A 154 -0.15 -4.55 -5.72
CA GLY A 154 -1.15 -3.51 -5.87
C GLY A 154 -2.59 -4.05 -5.81
N GLY A 155 -3.57 -3.15 -5.77
CA GLY A 155 -4.99 -3.51 -5.78
C GLY A 155 -5.42 -4.22 -7.07
N GLN A 156 -4.81 -3.90 -8.21
CA GLN A 156 -5.18 -4.39 -9.53
C GLN A 156 -4.04 -5.08 -10.30
N ASP A 157 -2.81 -4.94 -9.86
CA ASP A 157 -1.62 -5.51 -10.49
C ASP A 157 -0.65 -6.09 -9.47
N ILE A 158 0.32 -6.85 -9.97
CA ILE A 158 1.51 -7.29 -9.22
C ILE A 158 2.73 -6.93 -10.06
N LYS A 159 3.71 -6.30 -9.42
CA LYS A 159 5.00 -5.97 -10.00
C LYS A 159 6.09 -6.67 -9.19
N CYS A 160 7.07 -7.23 -9.88
CA CYS A 160 8.27 -7.77 -9.24
C CYS A 160 9.49 -7.05 -9.79
N PHE A 161 10.35 -6.55 -8.92
CA PHE A 161 11.58 -5.86 -9.30
C PHE A 161 12.78 -6.67 -8.85
N ARG A 162 13.69 -6.96 -9.77
CA ARG A 162 15.01 -7.46 -9.43
C ARG A 162 15.97 -6.27 -9.33
N ILE A 163 16.67 -6.20 -8.21
CA ILE A 163 17.66 -5.16 -7.95
C ILE A 163 19.06 -5.79 -8.06
N LYS A 164 19.96 -5.13 -8.78
CA LYS A 164 21.34 -5.50 -8.90
C LYS A 164 22.21 -4.26 -8.85
N ASP A 165 23.29 -4.32 -8.06
CA ASP A 165 24.20 -3.20 -7.88
C ASP A 165 23.50 -1.89 -7.46
N GLY A 166 22.40 -2.01 -6.66
CA GLY A 166 21.64 -0.89 -6.12
C GLY A 166 20.72 -0.19 -7.12
N VAL A 167 20.47 -0.79 -8.29
CA VAL A 167 19.54 -0.30 -9.33
C VAL A 167 18.56 -1.38 -9.75
N ILE A 168 17.41 -0.97 -10.29
CA ILE A 168 16.43 -1.91 -10.85
C ILE A 168 17.02 -2.48 -12.14
N ASP A 169 17.32 -3.77 -12.15
CA ASP A 169 17.86 -4.52 -13.29
C ASP A 169 16.75 -5.09 -14.19
N ASN A 170 15.64 -5.53 -13.58
CA ASN A 170 14.52 -6.09 -14.33
C ASN A 170 13.19 -5.87 -13.60
N ILE A 171 12.11 -5.72 -14.39
CA ILE A 171 10.74 -5.56 -13.91
C ILE A 171 9.87 -6.62 -14.58
N PHE A 172 9.13 -7.37 -13.78
CA PHE A 172 8.10 -8.29 -14.21
C PHE A 172 6.75 -7.70 -13.79
N LEU A 173 5.87 -7.50 -14.75
CA LEU A 173 4.57 -6.90 -14.53
C LEU A 173 3.48 -7.90 -14.89
N ASN A 174 2.52 -8.09 -13.99
CA ASN A 174 1.29 -8.81 -14.26
C ASN A 174 0.09 -7.86 -14.10
N GLU A 175 -0.47 -7.43 -15.22
CA GLU A 175 -1.63 -6.53 -15.28
C GLU A 175 -2.97 -7.27 -15.32
N ALA A 176 -2.96 -8.60 -15.34
CA ALA A 176 -4.18 -9.39 -15.35
C ALA A 176 -4.77 -9.50 -13.93
N CYS A 177 -5.77 -8.67 -13.62
CA CYS A 177 -6.47 -8.65 -12.32
C CYS A 177 -6.97 -10.03 -11.85
N SER A 178 -7.29 -10.93 -12.79
CA SER A 178 -7.77 -12.29 -12.49
C SER A 178 -6.68 -13.29 -12.10
N SER A 179 -5.40 -12.92 -12.14
CA SER A 179 -4.28 -13.85 -11.92
C SER A 179 -3.47 -13.58 -10.66
N GLY A 180 -4.00 -12.81 -9.69
CA GLY A 180 -3.40 -12.69 -8.38
C GLY A 180 -2.95 -11.28 -8.01
N CYS A 181 -3.83 -10.30 -8.02
CA CYS A 181 -3.60 -8.97 -7.43
C CYS A 181 -4.11 -8.92 -5.98
N GLY A 182 -3.86 -7.81 -5.29
CA GLY A 182 -4.32 -7.61 -3.91
C GLY A 182 -5.83 -7.74 -3.73
N SER A 183 -6.64 -7.25 -4.68
CA SER A 183 -8.10 -7.41 -4.65
C SER A 183 -8.53 -8.88 -4.77
N PHE A 184 -7.82 -9.68 -5.57
CA PHE A 184 -8.06 -11.11 -5.66
C PHE A 184 -7.75 -11.80 -4.31
N LEU A 185 -6.59 -11.52 -3.71
CA LEU A 185 -6.20 -12.08 -2.42
C LEU A 185 -7.19 -11.71 -1.33
N GLN A 186 -7.63 -10.45 -1.28
CA GLN A 186 -8.63 -9.96 -0.32
C GLN A 186 -9.98 -10.67 -0.49
N THR A 187 -10.44 -10.84 -1.74
CA THR A 187 -11.69 -11.55 -2.03
C THR A 187 -11.60 -13.00 -1.60
N PHE A 188 -10.47 -13.65 -1.88
CA PHE A 188 -10.24 -15.04 -1.50
C PHE A 188 -10.19 -15.22 0.02
N ALA A 189 -9.46 -14.36 0.73
CA ALA A 189 -9.40 -14.37 2.18
C ALA A 189 -10.80 -14.18 2.81
N GLY A 190 -11.59 -13.23 2.30
CA GLY A 190 -12.96 -13.01 2.77
C GLY A 190 -13.93 -14.18 2.50
N ALA A 191 -13.70 -14.96 1.45
CA ALA A 191 -14.50 -16.15 1.14
C ALA A 191 -14.16 -17.37 2.00
N LEU A 192 -12.94 -17.40 2.53
CA LEU A 192 -12.46 -18.50 3.40
C LEU A 192 -12.75 -18.25 4.89
N GLY A 193 -13.10 -17.02 5.30
CA GLY A 193 -13.36 -16.61 6.68
C GLY A 193 -12.06 -16.25 7.36
#